data_5f75ec8110b0c4bc2bd8de5d8354a9a6
#
_entry.id   5f75ec8110b0c4bc2bd8de5d8354a9a6
#
_cell.length_a   1.000
_cell.length_b   1.000
_cell.length_c   1.000
_cell.angle_alpha   90.00
_cell.angle_beta   90.00
_cell.angle_gamma   90.00
#
_symmetry.space_group_name_H-M   'P 1'
#
loop_
_entity.id
_entity.type
_entity.pdbx_description
1 polymer ?
#
loop_
_entity_poly.entity_id
_entity_poly.type
_entity_poly.pdbx_seq_one_letter_code
_entity_poly.pdbx_strand_id
1 'polypeptide(L)'
;MLAPPGGGKGTQGVRLARELGIEHISSGDVLRGEVARDTELGREVRAHMAAGHLAPDELVTRAVVPTLADRDGYVLDGYPRTLSQASGLDFDAVVYLNVPDDEVEKRLLARGRDDDTPEAIAERLREYAEDTKPLVEHYRGVLVEVDGDRPEDEIAAELKERLTRPPRG
;
A
#
# COMPACT_ATOMS: atom_id res chain seq x y z
N MET A 1 0.31 -2.39 -4.71
CA MET A 1 -0.28 -3.43 -3.84
C MET A 1 -1.42 -2.85 -3.03
N LEU A 2 -2.56 -3.51 -2.99
CA LEU A 2 -3.75 -3.16 -2.21
C LEU A 2 -3.95 -4.15 -1.07
N ALA A 3 -4.33 -3.69 0.10
CA ALA A 3 -4.80 -4.47 1.25
C ALA A 3 -5.33 -3.52 2.32
N PRO A 4 -6.12 -3.98 3.29
CA PRO A 4 -6.45 -3.17 4.45
C PRO A 4 -5.18 -2.74 5.22
N PRO A 5 -5.26 -1.71 6.06
CA PRO A 5 -4.20 -1.37 7.01
C PRO A 5 -3.80 -2.61 7.81
N GLY A 6 -2.51 -2.87 8.02
CA GLY A 6 -2.07 -4.11 8.69
C GLY A 6 -2.14 -5.39 7.85
N GLY A 7 -2.68 -5.36 6.63
CA GLY A 7 -2.86 -6.53 5.76
C GLY A 7 -1.59 -7.10 5.11
N GLY A 8 -0.39 -6.69 5.54
CA GLY A 8 0.87 -7.32 5.10
C GLY A 8 1.48 -6.76 3.81
N LYS A 9 0.92 -5.64 3.24
CA LYS A 9 1.45 -5.01 2.01
C LYS A 9 2.97 -4.80 2.03
N GLY A 10 3.48 -4.15 3.06
CA GLY A 10 4.91 -3.84 3.16
C GLY A 10 5.78 -5.09 3.19
N THR A 11 5.40 -6.09 4.00
CA THR A 11 6.12 -7.37 4.09
C THR A 11 6.15 -8.09 2.74
N GLN A 12 5.00 -8.26 2.11
CA GLN A 12 4.91 -8.95 0.83
C GLN A 12 5.46 -8.11 -0.32
N GLY A 13 5.33 -6.79 -0.26
CA GLY A 13 5.88 -5.87 -1.26
C GLY A 13 7.40 -5.94 -1.33
N VAL A 14 8.08 -5.91 -0.19
CA VAL A 14 9.55 -6.06 -0.12
C VAL A 14 10.00 -7.42 -0.67
N ARG A 15 9.31 -8.50 -0.29
CA ARG A 15 9.62 -9.86 -0.75
C ARG A 15 9.43 -9.98 -2.27
N LEU A 16 8.31 -9.49 -2.78
CA LEU A 16 7.99 -9.51 -4.21
C LEU A 16 9.00 -8.69 -5.02
N ALA A 17 9.32 -7.49 -4.58
CA ALA A 17 10.29 -6.62 -5.24
C ALA A 17 11.67 -7.31 -5.36
N ARG A 18 12.11 -7.95 -4.28
CA ARG A 18 13.34 -8.74 -4.25
C ARG A 18 13.31 -9.90 -5.25
N GLU A 19 12.21 -10.64 -5.32
CA GLU A 19 12.04 -11.76 -6.26
C GLU A 19 12.03 -11.32 -7.72
N LEU A 20 11.46 -10.14 -7.99
CA LEU A 20 11.39 -9.56 -9.34
C LEU A 20 12.66 -8.78 -9.72
N GLY A 21 13.58 -8.52 -8.78
CA GLY A 21 14.78 -7.73 -9.01
C GLY A 21 14.50 -6.24 -9.26
N ILE A 22 13.40 -5.70 -8.70
CA ILE A 22 12.96 -4.32 -8.82
C ILE A 22 12.84 -3.65 -7.45
N GLU A 23 12.60 -2.34 -7.42
CA GLU A 23 12.49 -1.62 -6.15
C GLU A 23 11.13 -1.75 -5.48
N HIS A 24 11.11 -1.71 -4.14
CA HIS A 24 9.90 -1.53 -3.34
C HIS A 24 9.78 -0.07 -2.92
N ILE A 25 8.65 0.55 -3.24
CA ILE A 25 8.34 1.95 -2.92
C ILE A 25 7.09 1.98 -2.05
N SER A 26 7.24 2.43 -0.80
CA SER A 26 6.12 2.63 0.13
C SER A 26 5.79 4.10 0.26
N SER A 27 4.57 4.49 -0.10
CA SER A 27 4.09 5.86 0.07
C SER A 27 4.16 6.32 1.52
N GLY A 28 3.87 5.43 2.46
CA GLY A 28 3.98 5.73 3.89
C GLY A 28 5.42 6.02 4.31
N ASP A 29 6.41 5.29 3.77
CA ASP A 29 7.83 5.54 4.06
C ASP A 29 8.31 6.82 3.39
N VAL A 30 7.87 7.11 2.18
CA VAL A 30 8.15 8.39 1.51
C VAL A 30 7.65 9.56 2.36
N LEU A 31 6.39 9.54 2.79
CA LEU A 31 5.82 10.60 3.63
C LEU A 31 6.50 10.70 5.00
N ARG A 32 6.79 9.59 5.67
CA ARG A 32 7.57 9.58 6.93
C ARG A 32 8.96 10.17 6.75
N GLY A 33 9.59 9.89 5.61
CA GLY A 33 10.87 10.50 5.25
C GLY A 33 10.78 12.01 5.11
N GLU A 34 9.73 12.55 4.48
CA GLU A 34 9.47 13.98 4.39
C GLU A 34 9.28 14.62 5.78
N VAL A 35 8.51 13.96 6.66
CA VAL A 35 8.30 14.41 8.05
C VAL A 35 9.60 14.41 8.84
N ALA A 36 10.42 13.36 8.71
CA ALA A 36 11.69 13.23 9.43
C ALA A 36 12.72 14.28 8.99
N ARG A 37 12.73 14.66 7.71
CA ARG A 37 13.59 15.74 7.17
C ARG A 37 13.03 17.15 7.42
N ASP A 38 11.85 17.24 8.03
CA ASP A 38 11.13 18.51 8.29
C ASP A 38 10.96 19.39 7.03
N THR A 39 10.70 18.75 5.88
CA THR A 39 10.42 19.47 4.64
C THR A 39 9.09 20.23 4.73
N GLU A 40 8.83 21.16 3.83
CA GLU A 40 7.54 21.85 3.74
C GLU A 40 6.40 20.85 3.61
N LEU A 41 6.52 19.90 2.67
CA LEU A 41 5.55 18.82 2.50
C LEU A 41 5.42 17.94 3.75
N GLY A 42 6.53 17.62 4.42
CA GLY A 42 6.54 16.86 5.67
C GLY A 42 5.76 17.54 6.78
N ARG A 43 5.87 18.88 6.89
CA ARG A 43 5.09 19.66 7.87
C ARG A 43 3.60 19.66 7.55
N GLU A 44 3.23 19.78 6.26
CA GLU A 44 1.84 19.73 5.83
C GLU A 44 1.17 18.38 6.13
N VAL A 45 1.85 17.25 5.87
CA VAL A 45 1.26 15.91 6.06
C VAL A 45 1.31 15.40 7.50
N ARG A 46 2.14 15.98 8.37
CA ARG A 46 2.38 15.50 9.76
C ARG A 46 1.10 15.34 10.57
N ALA A 47 0.21 16.34 10.52
CA ALA A 47 -1.03 16.33 11.29
C ALA A 47 -1.98 15.21 10.82
N HIS A 48 -2.10 14.99 9.51
CA HIS A 48 -2.91 13.93 8.93
C HIS A 48 -2.39 12.55 9.36
N MET A 49 -1.08 12.33 9.26
CA MET A 49 -0.46 11.06 9.65
C MET A 49 -0.64 10.75 11.14
N ALA A 50 -0.50 11.77 12.01
CA ALA A 50 -0.67 11.60 13.45
C ALA A 50 -2.12 11.25 13.84
N ALA A 51 -3.11 11.80 13.12
CA ALA A 51 -4.52 11.51 13.31
C ALA A 51 -4.97 10.18 12.66
N GLY A 52 -4.08 9.53 11.90
CA GLY A 52 -4.42 8.32 11.14
C GLY A 52 -5.17 8.58 9.84
N HIS A 53 -5.44 9.83 9.50
CA HIS A 53 -6.10 10.21 8.24
C HIS A 53 -5.20 10.04 7.02
N LEU A 54 -5.81 9.82 5.87
CA LEU A 54 -5.13 9.99 4.59
C LEU A 54 -4.73 11.46 4.43
N ALA A 55 -3.50 11.71 4.04
CA ALA A 55 -3.11 13.06 3.61
C ALA A 55 -3.84 13.40 2.30
N PRO A 56 -4.13 14.69 2.03
CA PRO A 56 -4.74 15.11 0.78
C PRO A 56 -4.05 14.52 -0.44
N ASP A 57 -4.83 14.07 -1.43
CA ASP A 57 -4.34 13.37 -2.64
C ASP A 57 -3.21 14.12 -3.34
N GLU A 58 -3.32 15.45 -3.42
CA GLU A 58 -2.29 16.30 -4.03
C GLU A 58 -0.94 16.20 -3.31
N LEU A 59 -0.94 16.21 -1.98
CA LEU A 59 0.28 16.11 -1.18
C LEU A 59 0.94 14.74 -1.33
N VAL A 60 0.14 13.68 -1.32
CA VAL A 60 0.65 12.31 -1.51
C VAL A 60 1.23 12.16 -2.92
N THR A 61 0.52 12.65 -3.93
CA THR A 61 0.97 12.61 -5.33
C THR A 61 2.28 13.39 -5.52
N ARG A 62 2.40 14.59 -4.94
CA ARG A 62 3.63 15.40 -4.97
C ARG A 62 4.82 14.68 -4.32
N ALA A 63 4.56 13.86 -3.30
CA ALA A 63 5.61 13.09 -2.64
C ALA A 63 6.01 11.84 -3.43
N VAL A 64 5.01 11.08 -3.92
CA VAL A 64 5.22 9.74 -4.47
C VAL A 64 5.64 9.76 -5.93
N VAL A 65 4.94 10.52 -6.78
CA VAL A 65 5.17 10.48 -8.23
C VAL A 65 6.62 10.76 -8.64
N PRO A 66 7.33 11.74 -8.05
CA PRO A 66 8.75 11.94 -8.36
C PRO A 66 9.64 10.72 -8.03
N THR A 67 9.24 9.89 -7.06
CA THR A 67 10.01 8.68 -6.70
C THR A 67 9.85 7.55 -7.72
N LEU A 68 8.86 7.62 -8.60
CA LEU A 68 8.60 6.62 -9.64
C LEU A 68 9.34 6.94 -10.95
N ALA A 69 9.80 8.18 -11.12
CA ALA A 69 10.47 8.63 -12.33
C ALA A 69 11.77 7.84 -12.57
N ASP A 70 12.06 7.59 -13.84
CA ASP A 70 13.30 6.94 -14.33
C ASP A 70 13.53 5.51 -13.76
N ARG A 71 12.46 4.79 -13.42
CA ARG A 71 12.53 3.40 -12.93
C ARG A 71 11.99 2.43 -13.98
N ASP A 72 12.76 1.40 -14.27
CA ASP A 72 12.37 0.33 -15.22
C ASP A 72 11.28 -0.59 -14.63
N GLY A 73 11.06 -0.54 -13.31
CA GLY A 73 10.02 -1.29 -12.62
C GLY A 73 10.05 -1.08 -11.11
N TYR A 74 8.90 -1.26 -10.47
CA TYR A 74 8.76 -1.13 -9.02
C TYR A 74 7.56 -1.91 -8.48
N VAL A 75 7.59 -2.24 -7.20
CA VAL A 75 6.44 -2.64 -6.41
C VAL A 75 6.00 -1.45 -5.58
N LEU A 76 4.83 -0.89 -5.88
CA LEU A 76 4.30 0.27 -5.19
C LEU A 76 3.31 -0.16 -4.10
N ASP A 77 3.52 0.35 -2.88
CA ASP A 77 2.71 0.07 -1.70
C ASP A 77 2.15 1.35 -1.10
N GLY A 78 0.85 1.32 -0.81
CA GLY A 78 0.15 2.41 -0.16
C GLY A 78 -0.21 3.60 -1.07
N TYR A 79 -0.02 3.49 -2.37
CA TYR A 79 -0.45 4.43 -3.40
C TYR A 79 -0.78 3.65 -4.69
N PRO A 80 -1.87 3.97 -5.42
CA PRO A 80 -2.92 4.90 -5.03
C PRO A 80 -3.78 4.35 -3.86
N ARG A 81 -4.46 5.23 -3.13
CA ARG A 81 -5.45 4.90 -2.10
C ARG A 81 -6.85 5.40 -2.42
N THR A 82 -6.98 6.27 -3.40
CA THR A 82 -8.26 6.82 -3.86
C THR A 82 -8.39 6.66 -5.37
N LEU A 83 -9.61 6.69 -5.90
CA LEU A 83 -9.85 6.69 -7.34
C LEU A 83 -9.26 7.92 -8.02
N SER A 84 -9.22 9.06 -7.32
CA SER A 84 -8.56 10.28 -7.80
C SER A 84 -7.07 10.05 -8.04
N GLN A 85 -6.37 9.47 -7.07
CA GLN A 85 -4.95 9.13 -7.20
C GLN A 85 -4.69 8.07 -8.28
N ALA A 86 -5.64 7.17 -8.54
CA ALA A 86 -5.53 6.10 -9.54
C ALA A 86 -5.64 6.62 -10.98
N SER A 87 -6.21 7.82 -11.16
CA SER A 87 -6.42 8.40 -12.49
C SER A 87 -5.10 8.58 -13.23
N GLY A 88 -4.97 7.94 -14.40
CA GLY A 88 -3.76 8.00 -15.23
C GLY A 88 -2.61 7.11 -14.73
N LEU A 89 -2.86 6.18 -13.81
CA LEU A 89 -1.88 5.19 -13.37
C LEU A 89 -2.25 3.80 -13.91
N ASP A 90 -1.40 3.28 -14.77
CA ASP A 90 -1.49 1.93 -15.29
C ASP A 90 -0.45 1.03 -14.61
N PHE A 91 -0.83 -0.21 -14.32
CA PHE A 91 0.04 -1.22 -13.73
C PHE A 91 -0.06 -2.52 -14.52
N ASP A 92 1.05 -3.25 -14.64
CA ASP A 92 1.06 -4.60 -15.24
C ASP A 92 0.26 -5.59 -14.39
N ALA A 93 0.27 -5.41 -13.07
CA ALA A 93 -0.50 -6.19 -12.12
C ALA A 93 -0.81 -5.40 -10.85
N VAL A 94 -2.00 -5.62 -10.28
CA VAL A 94 -2.38 -5.09 -8.97
C VAL A 94 -2.65 -6.24 -8.03
N VAL A 95 -1.81 -6.40 -7.03
CA VAL A 95 -1.99 -7.41 -5.98
C VAL A 95 -2.97 -6.89 -4.93
N TYR A 96 -3.98 -7.68 -4.63
CA TYR A 96 -4.89 -7.45 -3.51
C TYR A 96 -4.74 -8.57 -2.47
N LEU A 97 -4.25 -8.22 -1.28
CA LEU A 97 -4.24 -9.12 -0.14
C LEU A 97 -5.57 -8.98 0.60
N ASN A 98 -6.40 -10.00 0.49
CA ASN A 98 -7.69 -10.07 1.17
C ASN A 98 -7.46 -10.63 2.57
N VAL A 99 -7.73 -9.82 3.60
CA VAL A 99 -7.55 -10.18 5.02
C VAL A 99 -8.83 -9.85 5.77
N PRO A 100 -9.37 -10.77 6.61
CA PRO A 100 -10.54 -10.52 7.44
C PRO A 100 -10.33 -9.35 8.41
N ASP A 101 -11.40 -8.59 8.65
CA ASP A 101 -11.33 -7.36 9.47
C ASP A 101 -10.86 -7.62 10.91
N ASP A 102 -11.29 -8.74 11.52
CA ASP A 102 -10.87 -9.13 12.88
C ASP A 102 -9.39 -9.46 12.98
N GLU A 103 -8.81 -10.01 11.92
CA GLU A 103 -7.38 -10.28 11.84
C GLU A 103 -6.57 -8.99 11.61
N VAL A 104 -7.10 -8.08 10.80
CA VAL A 104 -6.51 -6.76 10.54
C VAL A 104 -6.34 -5.98 11.84
N GLU A 105 -7.38 -5.92 12.69
CA GLU A 105 -7.32 -5.20 13.96
C GLU A 105 -6.24 -5.78 14.89
N LYS A 106 -6.19 -7.12 15.02
CA LYS A 106 -5.16 -7.81 15.80
C LYS A 106 -3.75 -7.47 15.33
N ARG A 107 -3.51 -7.49 14.02
CA ARG A 107 -2.20 -7.18 13.43
C ARG A 107 -1.79 -5.74 13.65
N LEU A 108 -2.72 -4.80 13.59
CA LEU A 108 -2.45 -3.38 13.83
C LEU A 108 -2.07 -3.13 15.29
N LEU A 109 -2.83 -3.69 16.23
CA LEU A 109 -2.52 -3.58 17.66
C LEU A 109 -1.17 -4.22 18.01
N ALA A 110 -0.84 -5.37 17.40
CA ALA A 110 0.43 -6.06 17.62
C ALA A 110 1.64 -5.32 16.99
N ARG A 111 1.43 -4.51 15.96
CA ARG A 111 2.48 -3.77 15.27
C ARG A 111 3.14 -2.70 16.13
N GLY A 112 2.37 -2.04 17.00
CA GLY A 112 2.85 -1.13 18.03
C GLY A 112 3.59 0.11 17.51
N ARG A 113 3.16 0.72 16.40
CA ARG A 113 3.67 2.02 15.96
C ARG A 113 3.10 3.13 16.85
N ASP A 114 3.85 4.23 17.01
CA ASP A 114 3.41 5.38 17.82
C ASP A 114 2.07 5.97 17.37
N ASP A 115 1.73 5.79 16.09
CA ASP A 115 0.49 6.23 15.45
C ASP A 115 -0.61 5.14 15.40
N ASP A 116 -0.43 3.98 16.06
CA ASP A 116 -1.41 2.90 16.13
C ASP A 116 -2.30 3.00 17.40
N THR A 117 -2.97 4.13 17.57
CA THR A 117 -4.02 4.26 18.60
C THR A 117 -5.32 3.60 18.13
N PRO A 118 -6.20 3.14 19.06
CA PRO A 118 -7.51 2.56 18.68
C PRO A 118 -8.33 3.49 17.76
N GLU A 119 -8.32 4.79 18.03
CA GLU A 119 -9.02 5.80 17.24
C GLU A 119 -8.43 5.93 15.84
N ALA A 120 -7.09 5.99 15.72
CA ALA A 120 -6.40 6.07 14.43
C ALA A 120 -6.57 4.77 13.63
N ILE A 121 -6.62 3.62 14.28
CA ILE A 121 -6.91 2.33 13.63
C ILE A 121 -8.32 2.32 13.06
N ALA A 122 -9.32 2.70 13.85
CA ALA A 122 -10.72 2.76 13.41
C ALA A 122 -10.88 3.70 12.22
N GLU A 123 -10.24 4.86 12.27
CA GLU A 123 -10.28 5.84 11.17
C GLU A 123 -9.64 5.29 9.88
N ARG A 124 -8.47 4.65 9.98
CA ARG A 124 -7.81 4.02 8.82
C ARG A 124 -8.64 2.89 8.20
N LEU A 125 -9.36 2.13 9.01
CA LEU A 125 -10.26 1.08 8.51
C LEU A 125 -11.45 1.68 7.79
N ARG A 126 -12.02 2.77 8.31
CA ARG A 126 -13.11 3.50 7.66
C ARG A 126 -12.66 4.08 6.31
N GLU A 127 -11.55 4.83 6.28
CA GLU A 127 -11.00 5.41 5.05
C GLU A 127 -10.62 4.32 4.04
N TYR A 128 -10.10 3.18 4.50
CA TYR A 128 -9.84 2.04 3.62
C TYR A 128 -11.12 1.52 2.96
N ALA A 129 -12.18 1.34 3.73
CA ALA A 129 -13.44 0.82 3.21
C ALA A 129 -14.10 1.78 2.21
N GLU A 130 -14.04 3.08 2.48
CA GLU A 130 -14.67 4.12 1.68
C GLU A 130 -13.86 4.48 0.43
N ASP A 131 -12.54 4.66 0.57
CA ASP A 131 -11.71 5.25 -0.47
C ASP A 131 -10.84 4.23 -1.22
N THR A 132 -10.25 3.26 -0.49
CA THR A 132 -9.25 2.36 -1.07
C THR A 132 -9.85 1.07 -1.61
N LYS A 133 -10.83 0.49 -0.92
CA LYS A 133 -11.48 -0.75 -1.35
C LYS A 133 -12.11 -0.66 -2.75
N PRO A 134 -12.68 0.47 -3.20
CA PRO A 134 -13.16 0.63 -4.58
C PRO A 134 -12.10 0.43 -5.66
N LEU A 135 -10.81 0.59 -5.34
CA LEU A 135 -9.71 0.33 -6.29
C LEU A 135 -9.62 -1.13 -6.73
N VAL A 136 -10.12 -2.07 -5.93
CA VAL A 136 -10.17 -3.51 -6.28
C VAL A 136 -10.99 -3.71 -7.55
N GLU A 137 -12.14 -3.05 -7.64
CA GLU A 137 -12.97 -3.11 -8.85
C GLU A 137 -12.38 -2.28 -9.99
N HIS A 138 -11.81 -1.12 -9.71
CA HIS A 138 -11.15 -0.27 -10.70
C HIS A 138 -10.03 -1.01 -11.46
N TYR A 139 -9.23 -1.79 -10.75
CA TYR A 139 -8.12 -2.55 -11.34
C TYR A 139 -8.46 -4.01 -11.66
N ARG A 140 -9.74 -4.38 -11.75
CA ARG A 140 -10.19 -5.77 -11.99
C ARG A 140 -9.48 -6.46 -13.15
N GLY A 141 -9.16 -5.73 -14.23
CA GLY A 141 -8.53 -6.28 -15.43
C GLY A 141 -7.11 -6.81 -15.22
N VAL A 142 -6.41 -6.30 -14.20
CA VAL A 142 -5.03 -6.66 -13.85
C VAL A 142 -4.89 -7.12 -12.40
N LEU A 143 -6.02 -7.46 -11.75
CA LEU A 143 -6.07 -7.82 -10.34
C LEU A 143 -5.56 -9.24 -10.09
N VAL A 144 -4.70 -9.37 -9.11
CA VAL A 144 -4.21 -10.63 -8.54
C VAL A 144 -4.64 -10.67 -7.07
N GLU A 145 -5.80 -11.27 -6.82
CA GLU A 145 -6.30 -11.45 -5.46
C GLU A 145 -5.64 -12.66 -4.79
N VAL A 146 -5.18 -12.49 -3.56
CA VAL A 146 -4.51 -13.51 -2.73
C VAL A 146 -5.10 -13.45 -1.33
N ASP A 147 -5.36 -14.62 -0.74
CA ASP A 147 -5.71 -14.74 0.66
C ASP A 147 -4.52 -14.31 1.54
N GLY A 148 -4.70 -13.17 2.22
CA GLY A 148 -3.68 -12.56 3.09
C GLY A 148 -3.72 -13.06 4.53
N ASP A 149 -4.63 -14.00 4.86
CA ASP A 149 -4.73 -14.63 6.18
C ASP A 149 -4.08 -16.02 6.21
N ARG A 150 -2.89 -16.10 5.63
CA ARG A 150 -2.04 -17.29 5.58
C ARG A 150 -0.62 -16.97 6.04
N PRO A 151 0.23 -17.99 6.29
CA PRO A 151 1.64 -17.80 6.57
C PRO A 151 2.34 -16.94 5.49
N GLU A 152 3.18 -16.00 5.92
CA GLU A 152 3.86 -15.05 5.02
C GLU A 152 4.61 -15.73 3.88
N ASP A 153 5.22 -16.89 4.14
CA ASP A 153 5.99 -17.63 3.13
C ASP A 153 5.09 -18.24 2.05
N GLU A 154 3.89 -18.68 2.41
CA GLU A 154 2.92 -19.21 1.44
C GLU A 154 2.39 -18.10 0.53
N ILE A 155 2.07 -16.94 1.10
CA ILE A 155 1.64 -15.76 0.33
C ILE A 155 2.75 -15.35 -0.64
N ALA A 156 4.00 -15.26 -0.16
CA ALA A 156 5.14 -14.89 -1.00
C ALA A 156 5.37 -15.89 -2.15
N ALA A 157 5.25 -17.19 -1.89
CA ALA A 157 5.39 -18.23 -2.90
C ALA A 157 4.32 -18.13 -3.99
N GLU A 158 3.05 -17.91 -3.59
CA GLU A 158 1.95 -17.72 -4.54
C GLU A 158 2.13 -16.46 -5.38
N LEU A 159 2.51 -15.33 -4.78
CA LEU A 159 2.77 -14.09 -5.50
C LEU A 159 3.87 -14.26 -6.53
N LYS A 160 4.98 -14.89 -6.14
CA LYS A 160 6.06 -15.23 -7.05
C LYS A 160 5.55 -16.08 -8.23
N GLU A 161 4.85 -17.16 -7.97
CA GLU A 161 4.34 -18.04 -9.01
C GLU A 161 3.42 -17.30 -10.00
N ARG A 162 2.51 -16.45 -9.48
CA ARG A 162 1.50 -15.77 -10.31
C ARG A 162 2.07 -14.59 -11.10
N LEU A 163 3.11 -13.92 -10.59
CA LEU A 163 3.63 -12.69 -11.20
C LEU A 163 4.94 -12.88 -11.99
N THR A 164 5.63 -14.03 -11.83
CA THR A 164 6.80 -14.36 -12.65
C THR A 164 6.48 -15.23 -13.87
N ARG A 165 5.25 -15.77 -13.97
CA ARG A 165 4.83 -16.48 -15.17
C ARG A 165 4.64 -15.50 -16.33
N PRO A 166 5.22 -15.79 -17.52
CA PRO A 166 4.91 -15.00 -18.71
C PRO A 166 3.40 -15.03 -18.96
N PRO A 167 2.80 -13.95 -19.47
CA PRO A 167 1.39 -13.94 -19.83
C PRO A 167 1.11 -15.13 -20.76
N ARG A 168 0.06 -15.90 -20.47
CA ARG A 168 -0.40 -16.94 -21.38
C ARG A 168 -0.89 -16.24 -22.64
N GLY A 169 -0.15 -16.41 -23.72
CA GLY A 169 -0.51 -15.92 -25.05
C GLY A 169 -1.85 -16.48 -25.52
#